data_f95db14a189353d808b382849e55a6b3
#
_entry.id   f95db14a189353d808b382849e55a6b3
#
_cell.length_a   1.000
_cell.length_b   1.000
_cell.length_c   1.000
_cell.angle_alpha   90.00
_cell.angle_beta   90.00
_cell.angle_gamma   90.00
#
_symmetry.space_group_name_H-M   'P 1'
#
loop_
_entity.id
_entity.type
_entity.pdbx_description
1 polymer ?
#
loop_
_entity_poly.entity_id
_entity_poly.type
_entity_poly.pdbx_seq_one_letter_code
_entity_poly.pdbx_strand_id
1 'polypeptide(L)'
;GVKNADCASGWSGGDDITDSVLTTLALKDMGVKQVVCKAKDNMHKTVLKKVGADNVIIPEQEAGIKAAIELVSDRLLDIIELSDEYSIVDAVVPNTWIGKSIMELSVRKKYNVNIVAIKSNNGGKVNISPEPEYKFKDTDIVVLVGDTESINRLESI
;
A
#
# COMPACT_ATOMS: atom_id res chain seq x y z
N GLY A 1 6.28 32.70 -3.71
CA GLY A 1 5.48 32.23 -4.12
C GLY A 1 4.93 31.03 -4.87
N VAL A 2 3.61 30.85 -4.73
CA VAL A 2 2.90 29.70 -5.32
C VAL A 2 2.76 29.79 -6.84
N LYS A 3 2.87 31.00 -7.43
CA LYS A 3 2.68 31.22 -8.89
C LYS A 3 3.62 30.42 -9.83
N ASN A 4 4.73 29.90 -9.29
CA ASN A 4 5.69 29.11 -10.08
C ASN A 4 5.80 27.67 -9.58
N ALA A 5 4.86 27.20 -8.76
CA ALA A 5 4.85 25.83 -8.26
C ALA A 5 4.07 24.94 -9.26
N ASP A 6 4.70 23.87 -9.73
CA ASP A 6 4.03 22.85 -10.54
C ASP A 6 3.16 21.92 -9.68
N CYS A 7 3.36 21.90 -8.36
CA CYS A 7 2.61 21.11 -7.38
C CYS A 7 2.38 21.93 -6.11
N ALA A 8 1.18 21.86 -5.53
CA ALA A 8 0.86 22.42 -4.24
C ALA A 8 0.09 21.41 -3.39
N SER A 9 0.45 21.34 -2.10
CA SER A 9 -0.27 20.53 -1.11
C SER A 9 -1.11 21.47 -0.24
N GLY A 10 -2.43 21.30 -0.29
CA GLY A 10 -3.38 21.96 0.58
C GLY A 10 -3.46 21.22 1.93
N TRP A 11 -2.53 21.52 2.83
CA TRP A 11 -2.57 21.04 4.21
C TRP A 11 -3.18 22.14 5.08
N SER A 12 -4.51 22.28 5.07
CA SER A 12 -5.18 23.12 6.06
C SER A 12 -5.24 22.36 7.38
N GLY A 13 -4.57 22.85 8.40
CA GLY A 13 -4.57 22.27 9.74
C GLY A 13 -5.89 22.39 10.51
N GLY A 14 -6.98 22.77 9.83
CA GLY A 14 -8.33 22.85 10.35
C GLY A 14 -9.25 21.83 9.69
N ASP A 15 -10.16 21.27 10.47
CA ASP A 15 -11.21 20.35 9.97
C ASP A 15 -12.30 21.06 9.14
N ASP A 16 -12.07 22.31 8.70
CA ASP A 16 -13.05 23.08 7.97
C ASP A 16 -13.01 22.73 6.47
N ILE A 17 -14.08 22.10 6.02
CA ILE A 17 -14.30 21.75 4.61
C ILE A 17 -14.26 23.00 3.74
N THR A 18 -14.80 24.12 4.22
CA THR A 18 -14.88 25.38 3.48
C THR A 18 -13.50 25.91 3.13
N ASP A 19 -12.58 25.94 4.09
CA ASP A 19 -11.21 26.43 3.87
C ASP A 19 -10.45 25.60 2.85
N SER A 20 -10.57 24.28 2.93
CA SER A 20 -9.89 23.38 2.00
C SER A 20 -10.46 23.47 0.58
N VAL A 21 -11.76 23.65 0.43
CA VAL A 21 -12.42 23.85 -0.86
C VAL A 21 -11.99 25.18 -1.48
N LEU A 22 -12.04 26.28 -0.73
CA LEU A 22 -11.63 27.60 -1.22
C LEU A 22 -10.15 27.64 -1.60
N THR A 23 -9.29 27.01 -0.79
CA THR A 23 -7.86 26.88 -1.08
C THR A 23 -7.63 26.09 -2.37
N THR A 24 -8.34 24.98 -2.56
CA THR A 24 -8.22 24.16 -3.77
C THR A 24 -8.61 24.95 -5.01
N LEU A 25 -9.75 25.65 -4.96
CA LEU A 25 -10.20 26.52 -6.05
C LEU A 25 -9.18 27.62 -6.37
N ALA A 26 -8.69 28.33 -5.35
CA ALA A 26 -7.71 29.39 -5.54
C ALA A 26 -6.40 28.86 -6.19
N LEU A 27 -5.91 27.69 -5.78
CA LEU A 27 -4.74 27.07 -6.37
C LEU A 27 -4.97 26.69 -7.84
N LYS A 28 -6.13 26.14 -8.17
CA LYS A 28 -6.49 25.82 -9.55
C LYS A 28 -6.66 27.08 -10.42
N ASP A 29 -7.29 28.13 -9.92
CA ASP A 29 -7.42 29.41 -10.61
C ASP A 29 -6.05 30.06 -10.85
N MET A 30 -5.09 29.84 -9.95
CA MET A 30 -3.69 30.29 -10.14
C MET A 30 -2.91 29.46 -11.16
N GLY A 31 -3.50 28.40 -11.73
CA GLY A 31 -2.88 27.54 -12.74
C GLY A 31 -1.92 26.49 -12.18
N VAL A 32 -2.03 26.13 -10.89
CA VAL A 32 -1.23 25.06 -10.30
C VAL A 32 -1.61 23.73 -10.96
N LYS A 33 -0.64 23.05 -11.56
CA LYS A 33 -0.88 21.83 -12.35
C LYS A 33 -1.36 20.66 -11.49
N GLN A 34 -0.76 20.49 -10.32
CA GLN A 34 -1.07 19.39 -9.43
C GLN A 34 -1.40 19.89 -8.02
N VAL A 35 -2.62 19.63 -7.57
CA VAL A 35 -3.12 19.99 -6.25
C VAL A 35 -3.46 18.70 -5.49
N VAL A 36 -2.76 18.48 -4.37
CA VAL A 36 -2.97 17.34 -3.47
C VAL A 36 -3.60 17.87 -2.19
N CYS A 37 -4.71 17.26 -1.75
CA CYS A 37 -5.46 17.68 -0.57
C CYS A 37 -5.57 16.57 0.46
N LYS A 38 -5.67 16.96 1.74
CA LYS A 38 -6.12 16.08 2.82
C LYS A 38 -7.64 16.20 2.95
N ALA A 39 -8.35 15.09 3.05
CA ALA A 39 -9.75 15.04 3.44
C ALA A 39 -9.93 14.35 4.78
N LYS A 40 -10.95 14.72 5.53
CA LYS A 40 -11.30 14.08 6.80
C LYS A 40 -12.17 12.83 6.63
N ASP A 41 -12.94 12.76 5.55
CA ASP A 41 -13.85 11.67 5.24
C ASP A 41 -14.11 11.57 3.72
N ASN A 42 -14.85 10.55 3.32
CA ASN A 42 -15.17 10.28 1.91
C ASN A 42 -16.06 11.34 1.27
N MET A 43 -16.93 12.01 2.04
CA MET A 43 -17.73 13.12 1.53
C MET A 43 -16.82 14.30 1.18
N HIS A 44 -15.95 14.70 2.10
CA HIS A 44 -14.96 15.75 1.89
C HIS A 44 -14.03 15.43 0.71
N LYS A 45 -13.54 14.18 0.61
CA LYS A 45 -12.76 13.69 -0.56
C LYS A 45 -13.52 13.90 -1.87
N THR A 46 -14.82 13.57 -1.89
CA THR A 46 -15.64 13.72 -3.08
C THR A 46 -15.80 15.20 -3.49
N VAL A 47 -16.02 16.08 -2.51
CA VAL A 47 -16.13 17.53 -2.76
C VAL A 47 -14.81 18.07 -3.30
N LEU A 48 -13.67 17.77 -2.67
CA LEU A 48 -12.35 18.24 -3.11
C LEU A 48 -12.02 17.78 -4.53
N LYS A 49 -12.34 16.53 -4.88
CA LYS A 49 -12.19 16.05 -6.26
C LYS A 49 -13.04 16.82 -7.25
N LYS A 50 -14.30 17.13 -6.90
CA LYS A 50 -15.21 17.92 -7.77
C LYS A 50 -14.76 19.35 -7.98
N VAL A 51 -14.07 19.96 -7.02
CA VAL A 51 -13.55 21.34 -7.16
C VAL A 51 -12.15 21.37 -7.78
N GLY A 52 -11.62 20.23 -8.22
CA GLY A 52 -10.43 20.18 -9.05
C GLY A 52 -9.15 19.68 -8.37
N ALA A 53 -9.22 19.11 -7.17
CA ALA A 53 -8.06 18.44 -6.59
C ALA A 53 -7.68 17.23 -7.43
N ASP A 54 -6.40 17.11 -7.80
CA ASP A 54 -5.87 16.00 -8.60
C ASP A 54 -5.74 14.73 -7.76
N ASN A 55 -5.30 14.88 -6.52
CA ASN A 55 -5.26 13.80 -5.56
C ASN A 55 -5.81 14.23 -4.20
N VAL A 56 -6.49 13.29 -3.52
CA VAL A 56 -7.05 13.53 -2.18
C VAL A 56 -6.80 12.30 -1.32
N ILE A 57 -6.11 12.50 -0.21
CA ILE A 57 -5.77 11.48 0.77
C ILE A 57 -6.61 11.64 2.04
N ILE A 58 -6.88 10.52 2.73
CA ILE A 58 -7.49 10.46 4.06
C ILE A 58 -6.51 9.70 4.95
N PRO A 59 -5.51 10.35 5.56
CA PRO A 59 -4.44 9.68 6.30
C PRO A 59 -4.95 8.82 7.45
N GLU A 60 -6.03 9.25 8.11
CA GLU A 60 -6.64 8.52 9.23
C GLU A 60 -7.27 7.20 8.78
N GLN A 61 -7.83 7.15 7.57
CA GLN A 61 -8.37 5.92 6.99
C GLN A 61 -7.24 4.96 6.60
N GLU A 62 -6.19 5.47 5.98
CA GLU A 62 -5.02 4.65 5.60
C GLU A 62 -4.32 4.08 6.84
N ALA A 63 -4.13 4.90 7.88
CA ALA A 63 -3.58 4.45 9.16
C ALA A 63 -4.49 3.42 9.84
N GLY A 64 -5.82 3.61 9.79
CA GLY A 64 -6.79 2.68 10.33
C GLY A 64 -6.80 1.33 9.63
N ILE A 65 -6.72 1.32 8.30
CA ILE A 65 -6.60 0.09 7.51
C ILE A 65 -5.32 -0.66 7.88
N LYS A 66 -4.18 0.04 7.95
CA LYS A 66 -2.91 -0.56 8.34
C LYS A 66 -2.95 -1.17 9.74
N ALA A 67 -3.49 -0.44 10.72
CA ALA A 67 -3.65 -0.94 12.08
C ALA A 67 -4.60 -2.16 12.14
N ALA A 68 -5.67 -2.16 11.33
CA ALA A 68 -6.58 -3.30 11.25
C ALA A 68 -5.89 -4.55 10.69
N ILE A 69 -5.07 -4.41 9.65
CA ILE A 69 -4.28 -5.51 9.09
C ILE A 69 -3.34 -6.09 10.14
N GLU A 70 -2.59 -5.23 10.86
CA GLU A 70 -1.68 -5.65 11.93
C GLU A 70 -2.39 -6.37 13.10
N LEU A 71 -3.65 -6.04 13.36
CA LEU A 71 -4.43 -6.65 14.45
C LEU A 71 -5.13 -7.95 14.05
N VAL A 72 -5.48 -8.11 12.79
CA VAL A 72 -6.29 -9.25 12.31
C VAL A 72 -5.43 -10.34 11.69
N SER A 73 -4.28 -9.98 11.14
CA SER A 73 -3.38 -10.91 10.47
C SER A 73 -2.08 -11.10 11.24
N ASP A 74 -1.84 -12.31 11.72
CA ASP A 74 -0.55 -12.68 12.33
C ASP A 74 0.59 -12.78 11.30
N ARG A 75 0.31 -12.71 10.01
CA ARG A 75 1.27 -12.97 8.93
C ARG A 75 1.43 -11.84 7.94
N LEU A 76 0.39 -11.09 7.63
CA LEU A 76 0.50 -9.95 6.72
C LEU A 76 1.03 -8.74 7.48
N LEU A 77 2.14 -8.18 7.00
CA LEU A 77 2.82 -7.04 7.61
C LEU A 77 2.49 -5.73 6.90
N ASP A 78 2.25 -5.79 5.59
CA ASP A 78 1.92 -4.61 4.78
C ASP A 78 1.17 -5.05 3.50
N ILE A 79 0.29 -4.18 3.00
CA ILE A 79 -0.48 -4.42 1.76
C ILE A 79 -0.41 -3.17 0.90
N ILE A 80 -0.09 -3.36 -0.38
CA ILE A 80 -0.15 -2.31 -1.40
C ILE A 80 -1.15 -2.78 -2.46
N GLU A 81 -2.28 -2.11 -2.54
CA GLU A 81 -3.28 -2.37 -3.58
C GLU A 81 -2.76 -1.86 -4.94
N LEU A 82 -2.66 -2.74 -5.92
CA LEU A 82 -2.34 -2.40 -7.31
C LEU A 82 -3.60 -2.09 -8.11
N SER A 83 -4.68 -2.78 -7.81
CA SER A 83 -6.02 -2.61 -8.36
C SER A 83 -7.05 -3.22 -7.40
N ASP A 84 -8.33 -3.14 -7.75
CA ASP A 84 -9.41 -3.78 -6.97
C ASP A 84 -9.23 -5.30 -6.85
N GLU A 85 -8.48 -5.93 -7.76
CA GLU A 85 -8.30 -7.38 -7.83
C GLU A 85 -6.92 -7.87 -7.35
N TYR A 86 -5.88 -7.04 -7.45
CA TYR A 86 -4.49 -7.43 -7.25
C TYR A 86 -3.78 -6.59 -6.21
N SER A 87 -2.99 -7.25 -5.37
CA SER A 87 -2.18 -6.58 -4.34
C SER A 87 -0.76 -7.13 -4.29
N ILE A 88 0.14 -6.30 -3.78
CA ILE A 88 1.45 -6.72 -3.27
C ILE A 88 1.33 -6.80 -1.76
N VAL A 89 1.82 -7.88 -1.17
CA VAL A 89 1.80 -8.07 0.28
C VAL A 89 3.16 -8.48 0.82
N ASP A 90 3.49 -7.96 1.98
CA ASP A 90 4.58 -8.44 2.81
C ASP A 90 4.02 -9.46 3.80
N ALA A 91 4.53 -10.68 3.75
CA ALA A 91 4.05 -11.74 4.62
C ALA A 91 5.21 -12.47 5.32
N VAL A 92 5.00 -12.82 6.58
CA VAL A 92 5.89 -13.74 7.29
C VAL A 92 5.82 -15.11 6.62
N VAL A 93 6.96 -15.74 6.42
CA VAL A 93 7.03 -17.07 5.81
C VAL A 93 6.21 -18.08 6.61
N PRO A 94 5.27 -18.81 5.97
CA PRO A 94 4.54 -19.89 6.63
C PRO A 94 5.48 -20.96 7.19
N ASN A 95 5.19 -21.50 8.36
CA ASN A 95 6.00 -22.56 8.98
C ASN A 95 6.19 -23.76 8.06
N THR A 96 5.20 -24.06 7.21
CA THR A 96 5.22 -25.16 6.22
C THR A 96 6.22 -24.94 5.08
N TRP A 97 6.72 -23.70 4.90
CA TRP A 97 7.70 -23.34 3.88
C TRP A 97 9.14 -23.36 4.39
N ILE A 98 9.35 -23.26 5.70
CA ILE A 98 10.69 -23.20 6.32
C ILE A 98 11.52 -24.42 5.92
N GLY A 99 12.75 -24.16 5.46
CA GLY A 99 13.72 -25.17 5.00
C GLY A 99 13.47 -25.70 3.58
N LYS A 100 12.34 -25.37 2.95
CA LYS A 100 12.03 -25.72 1.55
C LYS A 100 12.50 -24.64 0.60
N SER A 101 12.83 -25.03 -0.63
CA SER A 101 13.17 -24.07 -1.68
C SER A 101 11.92 -23.53 -2.38
N ILE A 102 12.08 -22.39 -3.07
CA ILE A 102 11.03 -21.79 -3.92
C ILE A 102 10.56 -22.82 -4.96
N MET A 103 11.52 -23.53 -5.57
CA MET A 103 11.25 -24.56 -6.58
C MET A 103 10.44 -25.72 -6.01
N GLU A 104 10.83 -26.26 -4.85
CA GLU A 104 10.12 -27.37 -4.17
C GLU A 104 8.69 -26.99 -3.81
N LEU A 105 8.47 -25.76 -3.38
CA LEU A 105 7.14 -25.28 -3.01
C LEU A 105 6.23 -25.04 -4.21
N SER A 106 6.81 -24.77 -5.39
CA SER A 106 6.07 -24.42 -6.60
C SER A 106 4.96 -23.37 -6.34
N VAL A 107 5.32 -22.30 -5.62
CA VAL A 107 4.39 -21.31 -5.02
C VAL A 107 3.41 -20.76 -6.05
N ARG A 108 3.92 -20.38 -7.22
CA ARG A 108 3.09 -19.86 -8.30
C ARG A 108 2.02 -20.87 -8.75
N LYS A 109 2.38 -22.15 -8.89
CA LYS A 109 1.45 -23.18 -9.37
C LYS A 109 0.44 -23.57 -8.31
N LYS A 110 0.88 -23.62 -7.05
CA LYS A 110 0.05 -24.12 -5.93
C LYS A 110 -0.87 -23.06 -5.35
N TYR A 111 -0.40 -21.81 -5.26
CA TYR A 111 -1.10 -20.74 -4.55
C TYR A 111 -1.51 -19.57 -5.47
N ASN A 112 -1.13 -19.61 -6.74
CA ASN A 112 -1.41 -18.56 -7.73
C ASN A 112 -0.84 -17.17 -7.34
N VAL A 113 0.27 -17.15 -6.59
CA VAL A 113 0.98 -15.92 -6.23
C VAL A 113 2.44 -15.99 -6.72
N ASN A 114 3.03 -14.84 -6.99
CA ASN A 114 4.42 -14.73 -7.37
C ASN A 114 5.24 -14.13 -6.22
N ILE A 115 6.43 -14.70 -5.96
CA ILE A 115 7.40 -14.12 -5.04
C ILE A 115 8.18 -13.04 -5.81
N VAL A 116 8.08 -11.81 -5.34
CA VAL A 116 8.78 -10.65 -5.92
C VAL A 116 10.11 -10.42 -5.24
N ALA A 117 10.14 -10.58 -3.91
CA ALA A 117 11.35 -10.39 -3.14
C ALA A 117 11.31 -11.22 -1.85
N ILE A 118 12.47 -11.38 -1.24
CA ILE A 118 12.62 -11.92 0.11
C ILE A 118 13.44 -10.92 0.91
N LYS A 119 12.98 -10.53 2.08
CA LYS A 119 13.67 -9.66 3.02
C LYS A 119 13.78 -10.34 4.38
N SER A 120 14.84 -10.04 5.13
CA SER A 120 14.98 -10.56 6.49
C SER A 120 14.33 -9.60 7.48
N ASN A 121 13.58 -10.11 8.44
CA ASN A 121 12.95 -9.32 9.49
C ASN A 121 13.96 -8.53 10.36
N ASN A 122 15.24 -8.91 10.33
CA ASN A 122 16.32 -8.26 11.10
C ASN A 122 16.99 -7.09 10.35
N GLY A 123 16.33 -6.46 9.37
CA GLY A 123 16.88 -5.31 8.64
C GLY A 123 17.97 -5.66 7.62
N GLY A 124 17.99 -6.90 7.14
CA GLY A 124 18.91 -7.38 6.12
C GLY A 124 18.63 -6.82 4.71
N LYS A 125 19.53 -7.17 3.79
CA LYS A 125 19.37 -6.81 2.37
C LYS A 125 18.10 -7.46 1.79
N VAL A 126 17.35 -6.70 1.01
CA VAL A 126 16.24 -7.20 0.22
C VAL A 126 16.79 -7.95 -1.00
N ASN A 127 16.41 -9.22 -1.16
CA ASN A 127 16.69 -9.99 -2.36
C ASN A 127 15.49 -9.90 -3.30
N ILE A 128 15.61 -9.07 -4.33
CA ILE A 128 14.53 -8.80 -5.32
C ILE A 128 14.47 -9.82 -6.46
N SER A 129 15.36 -10.79 -6.48
CA SER A 129 15.39 -11.83 -7.51
C SER A 129 15.92 -13.13 -6.86
N PRO A 130 15.12 -13.72 -5.94
CA PRO A 130 15.56 -14.93 -5.26
C PRO A 130 15.70 -16.09 -6.24
N GLU A 131 16.82 -16.84 -6.12
CA GLU A 131 17.05 -18.04 -6.91
C GLU A 131 16.05 -19.13 -6.56
N PRO A 132 15.66 -20.00 -7.51
CA PRO A 132 14.71 -21.08 -7.28
C PRO A 132 15.11 -22.04 -6.15
N GLU A 133 16.41 -22.18 -5.89
CA GLU A 133 17.03 -23.02 -4.86
C GLU A 133 17.05 -22.34 -3.48
N TYR A 134 16.68 -21.07 -3.38
CA TYR A 134 16.65 -20.36 -2.10
C TYR A 134 15.73 -21.09 -1.12
N LYS A 135 16.28 -21.46 0.05
CA LYS A 135 15.54 -22.11 1.12
C LYS A 135 15.06 -21.07 2.14
N PHE A 136 13.77 -21.07 2.40
CA PHE A 136 13.16 -20.17 3.35
C PHE A 136 13.63 -20.39 4.78
N LYS A 137 13.80 -19.28 5.51
CA LYS A 137 14.13 -19.22 6.93
C LYS A 137 12.94 -18.68 7.72
N ASP A 138 12.91 -18.98 9.00
CA ASP A 138 11.90 -18.48 9.95
C ASP A 138 11.89 -16.94 10.10
N THR A 139 13.05 -16.30 9.83
CA THR A 139 13.23 -14.85 9.87
C THR A 139 12.90 -14.15 8.55
N ASP A 140 12.49 -14.87 7.53
CA ASP A 140 12.22 -14.29 6.22
C ASP A 140 10.82 -13.67 6.16
N ILE A 141 10.75 -12.57 5.47
CA ILE A 141 9.52 -11.92 5.02
C ILE A 141 9.49 -12.06 3.50
N VAL A 142 8.42 -12.59 2.97
CA VAL A 142 8.22 -12.71 1.52
C VAL A 142 7.37 -11.57 1.02
N VAL A 143 7.79 -10.96 -0.08
CA VAL A 143 7.00 -10.00 -0.84
C VAL A 143 6.32 -10.76 -1.96
N LEU A 144 5.01 -10.82 -1.91
CA LEU A 144 4.17 -11.58 -2.83
C LEU A 144 3.32 -10.64 -3.67
N VAL A 145 3.04 -11.03 -4.91
CA VAL A 145 2.01 -10.40 -5.74
C VAL A 145 1.01 -11.44 -6.19
N GLY A 146 -0.25 -11.14 -6.06
CA GLY A 146 -1.34 -12.03 -6.44
C GLY A 146 -2.71 -11.37 -6.34
N ASP A 147 -3.74 -12.10 -6.72
CA ASP A 147 -5.11 -11.69 -6.47
C ASP A 147 -5.47 -11.83 -4.98
N THR A 148 -6.42 -11.01 -4.54
CA THR A 148 -6.85 -10.91 -3.13
C THR A 148 -7.29 -12.28 -2.57
N GLU A 149 -7.96 -13.10 -3.37
CA GLU A 149 -8.45 -14.42 -2.94
C GLU A 149 -7.28 -15.40 -2.72
N SER A 150 -6.28 -15.36 -3.60
CA SER A 150 -5.08 -16.18 -3.49
C SER A 150 -4.21 -15.79 -2.28
N ILE A 151 -4.14 -14.49 -2.00
CA ILE A 151 -3.43 -13.96 -0.82
C ILE A 151 -4.12 -14.41 0.47
N ASN A 152 -5.45 -14.27 0.57
CA ASN A 152 -6.22 -14.69 1.74
C ASN A 152 -6.10 -16.21 2.00
N ARG A 153 -5.97 -17.00 0.95
CA ARG A 153 -5.71 -18.45 1.10
C ARG A 153 -4.36 -18.77 1.73
N LEU A 154 -3.35 -17.90 1.55
CA LEU A 154 -2.04 -18.08 2.19
C LEU A 154 -2.08 -17.81 3.70
N GLU A 155 -3.00 -16.96 4.18
CA GLU A 155 -3.18 -16.73 5.62
C GLU A 155 -3.64 -17.99 6.37
N SER A 156 -4.32 -18.90 5.68
CA SER A 156 -4.86 -20.13 6.27
C SER A 156 -3.88 -21.31 6.29
N ILE A 157 -2.62 -21.14 5.83
CA ILE A 157 -1.59 -22.18 5.76
C ILE A 157 -0.58 -22.03 6.90
#